data_09bf8a4bbf11787a39d6691d9221fc85
#
_entry.id   09bf8a4bbf11787a39d6691d9221fc85
#
_cell.length_a   1.000
_cell.length_b   1.000
_cell.length_c   1.000
_cell.angle_alpha   90.00
_cell.angle_beta   90.00
_cell.angle_gamma   90.00
#
_symmetry.space_group_name_H-M   'P 1'
#
loop_
_entity.id
_entity.type
_entity.pdbx_description
1 polymer ?
#
loop_
_entity_poly.entity_id
_entity_poly.type
_entity_poly.pdbx_seq_one_letter_code
_entity_poly.pdbx_strand_id
1 'polypeptide(L)'
;MRTKLGLLLSGLGLLCLAVPTFAHHGFDTEYDRNKTVSLSGVVQKVEWTNPHMHVYIDVTDASGKVTTYNMEMSSPNTIRRRGWTLNTLLPGEKVVFEGYLGKVVESRGALQKIAKASAPNQILFNQDGPDSEAPNFPTAKPAR
;
A
#
# COMPACT_ATOMS: atom_id res chain seq x y z
N MET A 1 -53.90 16.12 8.93
CA MET A 1 -53.22 14.80 9.06
C MET A 1 -52.21 14.52 7.97
N ARG A 2 -52.40 14.96 6.72
CA ARG A 2 -51.49 14.71 5.55
C ARG A 2 -50.11 15.34 5.72
N THR A 3 -49.97 16.53 6.30
CA THR A 3 -48.67 17.21 6.52
C THR A 3 -47.79 16.55 7.56
N LYS A 4 -48.37 15.95 8.62
CA LYS A 4 -47.60 15.25 9.67
C LYS A 4 -47.01 13.92 9.18
N LEU A 5 -47.73 13.25 8.28
CA LEU A 5 -47.25 12.00 7.65
C LEU A 5 -46.10 12.27 6.66
N GLY A 6 -46.16 13.38 5.91
CA GLY A 6 -45.09 13.79 4.99
C GLY A 6 -43.78 14.12 5.73
N LEU A 7 -43.87 14.81 6.88
CA LEU A 7 -42.71 15.14 7.72
C LEU A 7 -42.07 13.89 8.35
N LEU A 8 -42.88 12.91 8.75
CA LEU A 8 -42.39 11.64 9.30
C LEU A 8 -41.68 10.80 8.24
N LEU A 9 -42.22 10.73 7.02
CA LEU A 9 -41.59 10.01 5.89
C LEU A 9 -40.31 10.68 5.42
N SER A 10 -40.25 12.03 5.41
CA SER A 10 -39.03 12.77 5.06
C SER A 10 -37.94 12.58 6.13
N GLY A 11 -38.29 12.57 7.42
CA GLY A 11 -37.35 12.32 8.53
C GLY A 11 -36.78 10.90 8.49
N LEU A 12 -37.59 9.88 8.18
CA LEU A 12 -37.17 8.49 8.07
C LEU A 12 -36.25 8.28 6.87
N GLY A 13 -36.53 8.95 5.73
CA GLY A 13 -35.67 8.90 4.54
C GLY A 13 -34.28 9.50 4.79
N LEU A 14 -34.20 10.58 5.57
CA LEU A 14 -32.90 11.20 5.93
C LEU A 14 -32.07 10.32 6.89
N LEU A 15 -32.74 9.60 7.79
CA LEU A 15 -32.04 8.66 8.71
C LEU A 15 -31.43 7.47 7.98
N CYS A 16 -32.03 7.00 6.87
CA CYS A 16 -31.50 5.91 6.08
C CYS A 16 -30.26 6.29 5.25
N LEU A 17 -29.99 7.59 5.04
CA LEU A 17 -28.81 8.07 4.32
C LEU A 17 -27.58 8.22 5.25
N ALA A 18 -27.75 8.14 6.56
CA ALA A 18 -26.68 8.23 7.55
C ALA A 18 -26.11 6.84 7.90
N VAL A 19 -25.91 5.96 6.91
CA VAL A 19 -25.16 4.72 7.14
C VAL A 19 -23.70 5.10 7.25
N PRO A 20 -23.02 4.90 8.41
CA PRO A 20 -21.60 5.14 8.50
C PRO A 20 -20.93 4.18 7.51
N THR A 21 -20.28 4.74 6.48
CA THR A 21 -19.41 3.98 5.60
C THR A 21 -18.22 3.52 6.43
N PHE A 22 -18.19 2.26 6.81
CA PHE A 22 -17.07 1.62 7.49
C PHE A 22 -15.87 1.49 6.54
N ALA A 23 -15.31 2.61 6.11
CA ALA A 23 -14.14 2.64 5.22
C ALA A 23 -12.84 2.19 5.90
N HIS A 24 -12.82 2.09 7.25
CA HIS A 24 -11.63 1.67 8.00
C HIS A 24 -11.45 0.15 8.15
N HIS A 25 -12.43 -0.65 7.76
CA HIS A 25 -12.32 -2.11 7.84
C HIS A 25 -11.56 -2.77 6.68
N GLY A 26 -11.24 -2.04 5.61
CA GLY A 26 -10.61 -2.60 4.42
C GLY A 26 -9.20 -3.15 4.68
N PHE A 27 -8.33 -2.41 5.39
CA PHE A 27 -6.94 -2.81 5.60
C PHE A 27 -6.84 -4.14 6.38
N ASP A 28 -7.47 -4.22 7.56
CA ASP A 28 -7.38 -5.40 8.42
C ASP A 28 -8.19 -6.60 7.90
N THR A 29 -9.00 -6.44 6.86
CA THR A 29 -9.62 -7.57 6.16
C THR A 29 -8.70 -8.17 5.09
N GLU A 30 -7.87 -7.35 4.44
CA GLU A 30 -7.01 -7.76 3.32
C GLU A 30 -5.59 -8.12 3.76
N TYR A 31 -5.02 -7.40 4.74
CA TYR A 31 -3.62 -7.51 5.16
C TYR A 31 -3.48 -8.01 6.61
N ASP A 32 -2.39 -8.73 6.88
CA ASP A 32 -2.06 -9.26 8.20
C ASP A 32 -0.87 -8.48 8.79
N ARG A 33 -1.12 -7.68 9.82
CA ARG A 33 -0.07 -6.89 10.49
C ARG A 33 1.00 -7.75 11.18
N ASN A 34 0.73 -9.04 11.40
CA ASN A 34 1.70 -9.97 11.96
C ASN A 34 2.56 -10.64 10.88
N LYS A 35 2.17 -10.55 9.60
CA LYS A 35 2.94 -11.07 8.46
C LYS A 35 3.70 -9.93 7.78
N THR A 36 4.85 -9.57 8.33
CA THR A 36 5.72 -8.54 7.78
C THR A 36 6.78 -9.14 6.86
N VAL A 37 7.16 -8.37 5.84
CA VAL A 37 8.31 -8.69 4.98
C VAL A 37 9.27 -7.50 4.93
N SER A 38 10.58 -7.81 4.82
CA SER A 38 11.64 -6.88 4.48
C SER A 38 12.50 -7.57 3.43
N LEU A 39 12.37 -7.14 2.17
CA LEU A 39 12.91 -7.85 1.01
C LEU A 39 13.61 -6.88 0.06
N SER A 40 14.47 -7.46 -0.80
CA SER A 40 15.07 -6.77 -1.94
C SER A 40 14.55 -7.39 -3.23
N GLY A 41 14.33 -6.55 -4.24
CA GLY A 41 13.84 -7.03 -5.53
C GLY A 41 14.08 -6.02 -6.65
N VAL A 42 13.52 -6.33 -7.81
CA VAL A 42 13.57 -5.48 -9.01
C VAL A 42 12.16 -5.02 -9.34
N VAL A 43 11.98 -3.73 -9.54
CA VAL A 43 10.69 -3.18 -9.95
C VAL A 43 10.31 -3.73 -11.31
N GLN A 44 9.18 -4.42 -11.41
CA GLN A 44 8.61 -4.87 -12.67
C GLN A 44 7.78 -3.75 -13.32
N LYS A 45 6.91 -3.10 -12.55
CA LYS A 45 6.07 -1.97 -12.99
C LYS A 45 5.56 -1.17 -11.80
N VAL A 46 5.14 0.08 -12.08
CA VAL A 46 4.42 0.95 -11.16
C VAL A 46 3.09 1.34 -11.79
N GLU A 47 1.99 1.02 -11.14
CA GLU A 47 0.64 1.37 -11.59
C GLU A 47 0.09 2.57 -10.80
N TRP A 48 -0.16 3.66 -11.54
CA TRP A 48 -0.75 4.89 -11.02
C TRP A 48 -2.27 4.88 -11.19
N THR A 49 -2.96 3.99 -10.49
CA THR A 49 -4.41 3.79 -10.59
C THR A 49 -5.14 4.22 -9.32
N ASN A 50 -6.41 4.66 -9.47
CA ASN A 50 -7.30 4.89 -8.33
C ASN A 50 -8.04 3.58 -7.98
N PRO A 51 -8.35 3.35 -6.69
CA PRO A 51 -8.12 4.22 -5.54
C PRO A 51 -6.69 4.18 -5.00
N HIS A 52 -5.89 3.17 -5.31
CA HIS A 52 -4.54 2.97 -4.79
C HIS A 52 -3.53 2.72 -5.90
N MET A 53 -2.31 3.20 -5.68
CA MET A 53 -1.15 2.84 -6.50
C MET A 53 -0.64 1.45 -6.14
N HIS A 54 0.00 0.79 -7.10
CA HIS A 54 0.67 -0.49 -6.89
C HIS A 54 2.08 -0.47 -7.44
N VAL A 55 3.01 -1.04 -6.68
CA VAL A 55 4.37 -1.35 -7.14
C VAL A 55 4.51 -2.87 -7.20
N TYR A 56 4.83 -3.37 -8.38
CA TYR A 56 5.10 -4.79 -8.62
C TYR A 56 6.61 -5.02 -8.56
N ILE A 57 7.05 -5.90 -7.67
CA ILE A 57 8.46 -6.13 -7.36
C ILE A 57 8.77 -7.61 -7.51
N ASP A 58 9.68 -7.95 -8.41
CA ASP A 58 10.18 -9.31 -8.59
C ASP A 58 11.26 -9.61 -7.56
N VAL A 59 11.00 -10.57 -6.69
CA VAL A 59 11.93 -11.06 -5.67
C VAL A 59 12.39 -12.45 -6.06
N THR A 60 13.71 -12.63 -6.16
CA THR A 60 14.33 -13.93 -6.44
C THR A 60 14.81 -14.55 -5.14
N ASP A 61 14.35 -15.74 -4.81
CA ASP A 61 14.79 -16.50 -3.65
C ASP A 61 16.14 -17.21 -3.88
N ALA A 62 16.65 -17.88 -2.84
CA ALA A 62 17.92 -18.59 -2.88
C ALA A 62 17.93 -19.76 -3.89
N SER A 63 16.77 -20.27 -4.28
CA SER A 63 16.62 -21.34 -5.28
C SER A 63 16.59 -20.82 -6.72
N GLY A 64 16.53 -19.48 -6.89
CA GLY A 64 16.38 -18.82 -8.19
C GLY A 64 14.93 -18.66 -8.62
N LYS A 65 13.95 -19.05 -7.79
CA LYS A 65 12.54 -18.83 -8.07
C LYS A 65 12.18 -17.35 -7.90
N VAL A 66 11.51 -16.80 -8.91
CA VAL A 66 11.00 -15.43 -8.89
C VAL A 66 9.56 -15.41 -8.41
N THR A 67 9.27 -14.53 -7.45
CA THR A 67 7.91 -14.22 -6.99
C THR A 67 7.66 -12.73 -7.17
N THR A 68 6.62 -12.36 -7.91
CA THR A 68 6.21 -10.97 -8.06
C THR A 68 5.32 -10.57 -6.90
N TYR A 69 5.78 -9.62 -6.09
CA TYR A 69 4.99 -8.99 -5.03
C TYR A 69 4.21 -7.79 -5.58
N ASN A 70 2.89 -7.80 -5.39
CA ASN A 70 2.02 -6.65 -5.69
C ASN A 70 1.82 -5.85 -4.40
N MET A 71 2.54 -4.74 -4.26
CA MET A 71 2.56 -3.91 -3.07
C MET A 71 1.70 -2.67 -3.26
N GLU A 72 0.57 -2.62 -2.53
CA GLU A 72 -0.37 -1.51 -2.54
C GLU A 72 0.19 -0.32 -1.75
N MET A 73 -0.01 0.88 -2.28
CA MET A 73 0.34 2.17 -1.68
C MET A 73 -0.90 3.05 -1.50
N SER A 74 -0.70 4.26 -1.00
CA SER A 74 -1.74 5.29 -0.96
C SER A 74 -2.20 5.70 -2.37
N SER A 75 -3.26 6.52 -2.45
CA SER A 75 -3.79 6.99 -3.73
C SER A 75 -2.78 7.81 -4.53
N PRO A 76 -2.88 7.84 -5.86
CA PRO A 76 -1.99 8.63 -6.71
C PRO A 76 -1.90 10.11 -6.30
N ASN A 77 -3.01 10.71 -5.88
CA ASN A 77 -3.01 12.10 -5.44
C ASN A 77 -2.24 12.30 -4.13
N THR A 78 -2.31 11.35 -3.20
CA THR A 78 -1.53 11.39 -1.95
C THR A 78 -0.05 11.27 -2.24
N ILE A 79 0.34 10.34 -3.10
CA ILE A 79 1.74 10.07 -3.46
C ILE A 79 2.36 11.26 -4.22
N ARG A 80 1.59 11.89 -5.13
CA ARG A 80 2.06 13.12 -5.82
C ARG A 80 2.29 14.28 -4.85
N ARG A 81 1.44 14.46 -3.84
CA ARG A 81 1.64 15.48 -2.79
C ARG A 81 2.89 15.24 -1.95
N ARG A 82 3.38 14.00 -1.88
CA ARG A 82 4.65 13.62 -1.26
C ARG A 82 5.86 13.80 -2.21
N GLY A 83 5.65 14.39 -3.39
CA GLY A 83 6.72 14.70 -4.34
C GLY A 83 7.04 13.60 -5.36
N TRP A 84 6.28 12.50 -5.38
CA TRP A 84 6.47 11.47 -6.38
C TRP A 84 6.02 11.93 -7.77
N THR A 85 6.79 11.55 -8.75
CA THR A 85 6.50 11.70 -10.18
C THR A 85 6.51 10.33 -10.87
N LEU A 86 6.14 10.29 -12.14
CA LEU A 86 6.22 9.08 -12.96
C LEU A 86 7.67 8.54 -13.08
N ASN A 87 8.68 9.37 -12.80
CA ASN A 87 10.10 9.02 -12.87
C ASN A 87 10.72 8.71 -11.49
N THR A 88 9.98 8.76 -10.40
CA THR A 88 10.51 8.52 -9.06
C THR A 88 11.00 7.08 -8.90
N LEU A 89 10.25 6.12 -9.47
CA LEU A 89 10.58 4.71 -9.46
C LEU A 89 10.24 4.11 -10.83
N LEU A 90 11.23 3.47 -11.45
CA LEU A 90 11.10 2.95 -12.82
C LEU A 90 11.28 1.43 -12.87
N PRO A 91 10.68 0.74 -13.85
CA PRO A 91 10.94 -0.66 -14.12
C PRO A 91 12.45 -0.93 -14.30
N GLY A 92 12.92 -2.04 -13.74
CA GLY A 92 14.33 -2.44 -13.74
C GLY A 92 15.16 -1.89 -12.57
N GLU A 93 14.67 -0.95 -11.80
CA GLU A 93 15.37 -0.44 -10.64
C GLU A 93 15.36 -1.46 -9.49
N LYS A 94 16.50 -1.62 -8.84
CA LYS A 94 16.64 -2.44 -7.63
C LYS A 94 16.18 -1.65 -6.42
N VAL A 95 15.35 -2.29 -5.60
CA VAL A 95 14.76 -1.69 -4.40
C VAL A 95 14.90 -2.59 -3.19
N VAL A 96 14.83 -1.96 -2.02
CA VAL A 96 14.55 -2.60 -0.73
C VAL A 96 13.20 -2.10 -0.25
N PHE A 97 12.36 -2.98 0.27
CA PHE A 97 11.03 -2.63 0.70
C PHE A 97 10.57 -3.40 1.93
N GLU A 98 9.66 -2.80 2.67
CA GLU A 98 8.97 -3.38 3.82
C GLU A 98 7.46 -3.29 3.59
N GLY A 99 6.73 -4.27 4.10
CA GLY A 99 5.28 -4.28 4.01
C GLY A 99 4.61 -5.37 4.81
N TYR A 100 3.28 -5.29 4.86
CA TYR A 100 2.42 -6.33 5.42
C TYR A 100 1.89 -7.20 4.28
N LEU A 101 1.89 -8.51 4.46
CA LEU A 101 1.39 -9.45 3.45
C LEU A 101 -0.12 -9.63 3.52
N GLY A 102 -0.69 -10.04 2.41
CA GLY A 102 -2.10 -10.40 2.32
C GLY A 102 -2.45 -11.63 3.14
N LYS A 103 -3.66 -11.65 3.69
CA LYS A 103 -4.18 -12.79 4.44
C LYS A 103 -4.45 -14.01 3.57
N VAL A 104 -4.89 -13.78 2.34
CA VAL A 104 -5.28 -14.82 1.37
C VAL A 104 -4.21 -15.06 0.34
N VAL A 105 -3.63 -13.99 -0.22
CA VAL A 105 -2.58 -14.05 -1.25
C VAL A 105 -1.32 -13.44 -0.67
N GLU A 106 -0.32 -14.27 -0.32
CA GLU A 106 0.90 -13.82 0.35
C GLU A 106 1.79 -12.92 -0.52
N SER A 107 1.73 -13.03 -1.85
CA SER A 107 2.44 -12.14 -2.76
C SER A 107 1.71 -10.81 -3.02
N ARG A 108 0.56 -10.56 -2.39
CA ARG A 108 -0.11 -9.26 -2.34
C ARG A 108 0.14 -8.64 -0.97
N GLY A 109 0.48 -7.36 -0.93
CA GLY A 109 0.80 -6.71 0.34
C GLY A 109 0.51 -5.21 0.34
N ALA A 110 0.53 -4.62 1.53
CA ALA A 110 0.49 -3.20 1.74
C ALA A 110 1.92 -2.69 1.97
N LEU A 111 2.39 -1.80 1.10
CA LEU A 111 3.73 -1.22 1.18
C LEU A 111 3.82 -0.29 2.39
N GLN A 112 4.81 -0.51 3.23
CA GLN A 112 5.11 0.35 4.37
C GLN A 112 6.27 1.30 4.06
N LYS A 113 7.33 0.77 3.49
CA LYS A 113 8.52 1.55 3.10
C LYS A 113 9.12 1.02 1.81
N ILE A 114 9.74 1.92 1.03
CA ILE A 114 10.54 1.55 -0.12
C ILE A 114 11.67 2.55 -0.33
N ALA A 115 12.85 2.05 -0.70
CA ALA A 115 14.02 2.83 -1.11
C ALA A 115 14.72 2.16 -2.29
N LYS A 116 15.49 2.93 -3.06
CA LYS A 116 16.38 2.34 -4.07
C LYS A 116 17.52 1.58 -3.35
N ALA A 117 17.88 0.42 -3.84
CA ALA A 117 18.95 -0.39 -3.25
C ALA A 117 20.33 0.31 -3.32
N SER A 118 20.53 1.24 -4.26
CA SER A 118 21.71 2.09 -4.37
C SER A 118 21.81 3.17 -3.30
N ALA A 119 20.69 3.53 -2.66
CA ALA A 119 20.59 4.56 -1.62
C ALA A 119 19.53 4.15 -0.57
N PRO A 120 19.77 3.06 0.19
CA PRO A 120 18.76 2.49 1.09
C PRO A 120 18.38 3.42 2.24
N ASN A 121 19.23 4.40 2.56
CA ASN A 121 18.95 5.42 3.57
C ASN A 121 18.09 6.58 3.06
N GLN A 122 17.85 6.66 1.73
CA GLN A 122 16.95 7.64 1.12
C GLN A 122 15.60 6.99 0.84
N ILE A 123 14.68 7.12 1.80
CA ILE A 123 13.34 6.55 1.64
C ILE A 123 12.57 7.35 0.63
N LEU A 124 12.04 6.63 -0.36
CA LEU A 124 11.13 7.19 -1.34
C LEU A 124 9.71 7.27 -0.81
N PHE A 125 9.32 6.32 0.03
CA PHE A 125 8.00 6.25 0.64
C PHE A 125 8.06 5.62 2.02
N ASN A 126 7.38 6.24 2.99
CA ASN A 126 7.15 5.73 4.33
C ASN A 126 5.68 5.98 4.70
N GLN A 127 4.89 4.93 4.92
CA GLN A 127 3.46 5.05 5.20
C GLN A 127 3.18 5.83 6.49
N ASP A 128 3.98 5.58 7.53
CA ASP A 128 3.74 6.06 8.90
C ASP A 128 4.62 7.26 9.30
N GLY A 129 5.46 7.77 8.40
CA GLY A 129 6.40 8.84 8.70
C GLY A 129 6.79 9.69 7.50
N PRO A 130 7.67 10.67 7.71
CA PRO A 130 8.25 11.45 6.62
C PRO A 130 9.12 10.57 5.70
N ASP A 131 9.06 10.82 4.41
CA ASP A 131 9.79 10.05 3.40
C ASP A 131 11.33 10.20 3.51
N SER A 132 11.81 11.13 4.34
CA SER A 132 13.23 11.43 4.55
C SER A 132 13.86 10.78 5.79
N GLU A 133 13.09 10.13 6.66
CA GLU A 133 13.66 9.42 7.80
C GLU A 133 14.26 8.09 7.35
N ALA A 134 15.58 7.97 7.54
CA ALA A 134 16.30 6.73 7.29
C ALA A 134 15.75 5.60 8.17
N PRO A 135 15.15 4.54 7.63
CA PRO A 135 14.84 3.36 8.41
C PRO A 135 16.11 2.55 8.60
N ASN A 136 16.19 1.90 9.73
CA ASN A 136 16.98 0.69 9.82
C ASN A 136 16.26 -0.39 9.01
N PHE A 137 16.50 -0.46 7.70
CA PHE A 137 16.19 -1.70 6.99
C PHE A 137 17.04 -2.78 7.64
N PRO A 138 16.45 -3.80 8.28
CA PRO A 138 17.25 -4.93 8.71
C PRO A 138 17.95 -5.45 7.45
N THR A 139 19.28 -5.58 7.54
CA THR A 139 20.07 -6.17 6.45
C THR A 139 19.38 -7.45 6.01
N ALA A 140 18.94 -7.47 4.76
CA ALA A 140 18.12 -8.54 4.20
C ALA A 140 18.74 -9.89 4.56
N LYS A 141 18.08 -10.61 5.49
CA LYS A 141 18.42 -12.00 5.75
C LYS A 141 17.96 -12.76 4.50
N PRO A 142 18.84 -13.48 3.81
CA PRO A 142 18.43 -14.25 2.65
C PRO A 142 17.27 -15.17 3.05
N ALA A 143 16.21 -15.17 2.26
CA ALA A 143 15.08 -16.06 2.44
C ALA A 143 15.61 -17.50 2.50
N ARG A 144 15.28 -18.21 3.59
CA ARG A 144 15.61 -19.62 3.75
C ARG A 144 14.65 -20.48 2.96
#